data_cf6e3ad87a71005ebaae5b9e8a864bea
#
_entry.id   cf6e3ad87a71005ebaae5b9e8a864bea
#
_cell.length_a   1.000
_cell.length_b   1.000
_cell.length_c   1.000
_cell.angle_alpha   90.00
_cell.angle_beta   90.00
_cell.angle_gamma   90.00
#
_symmetry.space_group_name_H-M   'P 1'
#
loop_
_entity.id
_entity.type
_entity.pdbx_description
1 polymer ?
#
loop_
_entity_poly.entity_id
_entity_poly.type
_entity_poly.pdbx_seq_one_letter_code
_entity_poly.pdbx_strand_id
1 'polypeptide(L)'
;MFLLKVLSKAGITLALAGSVVLTGFQLDESSSVETSKYDLSLAKYVAATPELADKAKELGFDVSKVDPAEKIANNGKKFQQPGDNHVAYKEATGDIPVLVILAKYKDGDEPIGDLDGQVPAKYYEDLIFGTEYNPYELDVFKEYDGPNVPKDRTMQNAYQESSYGKTHLMRHENTEFAWVELPKGASYYLDQEGTYAENGRYVLGNVNGDAHTGEFVRDLLKAADDQIDFSKYAENGEVPNIFIVHEGTGAEWSRDPAQFWSHKWNLLSALYYGKYYETGIPADVYEGMSQDEWIAKTEDEAMTYDGVIVNNYNIQPAIGGNVAGFNAATGEYDEASVTGPYPAQVGVYAHEFGHALGLPDFYDTAYNSEGVGNYSMMAGGSWMRYPDALQYNGNSPTHFDPFSKIFLGWVNPIEVKPDDGVQKITLPSIDQADDDNGIVKMAVPGSNGTEYFIFENVQQSGFNQGLIRQGGDAHGLVAWHVDENIINLYQTAGFRPNNVANWMNKRFQHNQSQTASDGTVVTHYGLSVLQADGKYDLEKYVNRGDAGDFFKSGDKITPVSGNVHTGSYYFWKGYGSTPADSGIHVTDIVENEDGSITAKFYYSTNEGKKK
;
A
#
# COMPACT_ATOMS: atom_id res chain seq x y z
N MET A 1 9.39 37.04 -1.68
CA MET A 1 9.07 37.98 -0.58
C MET A 1 7.81 38.83 -0.82
N PHE A 2 7.31 38.93 -2.05
CA PHE A 2 6.06 39.65 -2.36
C PHE A 2 4.83 38.74 -2.27
N LEU A 3 4.96 37.46 -2.61
CA LEU A 3 3.89 36.47 -2.52
C LEU A 3 3.44 36.15 -1.08
N LEU A 4 4.38 36.11 -0.13
CA LEU A 4 4.05 35.86 1.28
C LEU A 4 3.18 36.97 1.91
N LYS A 5 3.19 38.19 1.37
CA LYS A 5 2.38 39.29 1.89
C LYS A 5 0.93 39.28 1.40
N VAL A 6 0.65 38.63 0.28
CA VAL A 6 -0.73 38.50 -0.24
C VAL A 6 -1.46 37.37 0.46
N LEU A 7 -0.75 36.26 0.74
CA LEU A 7 -1.31 35.09 1.42
C LEU A 7 -1.61 35.35 2.91
N SER A 8 -0.89 36.26 3.57
CA SER A 8 -1.15 36.61 4.97
C SER A 8 -2.47 37.42 5.19
N LYS A 9 -3.07 37.94 4.12
CA LYS A 9 -4.37 38.64 4.19
C LYS A 9 -5.57 37.72 3.98
N ALA A 10 -5.38 36.50 3.44
CA ALA A 10 -6.43 35.51 3.21
C ALA A 10 -6.54 34.48 4.32
N GLY A 11 -5.72 34.52 5.37
CA GLY A 11 -5.79 33.57 6.50
C GLY A 11 -5.31 32.15 6.16
N ILE A 12 -4.65 31.96 5.03
CA ILE A 12 -4.17 30.65 4.58
C ILE A 12 -2.73 30.47 5.03
N THR A 13 -2.50 29.61 6.01
CA THR A 13 -1.15 29.18 6.39
C THR A 13 -0.81 27.92 5.58
N LEU A 14 0.04 28.07 4.58
CA LEU A 14 0.52 26.95 3.77
C LEU A 14 1.54 26.11 4.55
N ALA A 15 1.24 24.84 4.75
CA ALA A 15 2.24 23.82 5.06
C ALA A 15 2.71 23.22 3.74
N LEU A 16 3.98 23.41 3.41
CA LEU A 16 4.64 22.82 2.24
C LEU A 16 4.94 21.36 2.54
N ALA A 17 4.12 20.49 2.07
CA ALA A 17 4.32 19.11 1.63
C ALA A 17 2.99 18.36 1.67
N GLY A 18 2.41 18.09 0.53
CA GLY A 18 1.51 16.95 0.27
C GLY A 18 0.18 16.81 1.00
N SER A 19 -0.22 17.73 1.87
CA SER A 19 -1.60 17.80 2.38
C SER A 19 -1.90 19.21 2.85
N VAL A 20 -2.92 19.82 2.30
CA VAL A 20 -3.47 21.07 2.79
C VAL A 20 -4.48 20.74 3.89
N VAL A 21 -4.12 20.95 5.14
CA VAL A 21 -5.11 21.01 6.21
C VAL A 21 -5.66 22.43 6.25
N LEU A 22 -6.89 22.61 5.83
CA LEU A 22 -7.66 23.84 6.03
C LEU A 22 -8.00 23.96 7.52
N THR A 23 -7.15 24.62 8.29
CA THR A 23 -7.52 25.06 9.64
C THR A 23 -7.87 26.53 9.62
N GLY A 24 -9.11 26.84 9.94
CA GLY A 24 -9.51 28.15 10.39
C GLY A 24 -10.52 28.91 9.58
N PHE A 25 -11.70 28.34 9.37
CA PHE A 25 -12.92 29.12 9.34
C PHE A 25 -13.70 28.84 10.63
N GLN A 26 -13.88 29.83 11.48
CA GLN A 26 -14.99 29.83 12.41
C GLN A 26 -16.26 29.95 11.57
N LEU A 27 -16.96 28.83 11.40
CA LEU A 27 -18.27 28.82 10.76
C LEU A 27 -19.29 29.34 11.76
N ASP A 28 -20.06 30.30 11.33
CA ASP A 28 -21.28 30.76 12.00
C ASP A 28 -22.27 29.56 12.01
N GLU A 29 -22.80 29.19 13.15
CA GLU A 29 -23.58 27.96 13.40
C GLU A 29 -24.95 27.88 12.68
N SER A 30 -25.16 28.62 11.61
CA SER A 30 -26.49 28.70 10.96
C SER A 30 -26.55 28.29 9.49
N SER A 31 -25.48 27.79 8.89
CA SER A 31 -25.54 27.24 7.54
C SER A 31 -25.19 25.74 7.55
N SER A 32 -26.12 24.90 7.14
CA SER A 32 -25.83 23.52 6.74
C SER A 32 -24.88 23.58 5.53
N VAL A 33 -23.57 23.50 5.77
CA VAL A 33 -22.60 23.33 4.70
C VAL A 33 -22.81 21.91 4.18
N GLU A 34 -23.35 21.76 2.96
CA GLU A 34 -23.19 20.52 2.22
C GLU A 34 -21.70 20.31 2.08
N THR A 35 -21.18 19.26 2.70
CA THR A 35 -19.79 18.81 2.50
C THR A 35 -19.64 18.47 1.02
N SER A 36 -18.57 18.97 0.39
CA SER A 36 -18.23 18.60 -0.98
C SER A 36 -18.31 17.08 -1.16
N LYS A 37 -18.89 16.64 -2.27
CA LYS A 37 -18.99 15.22 -2.65
C LYS A 37 -17.63 14.54 -2.68
N TYR A 38 -16.55 15.31 -2.85
CA TYR A 38 -15.18 14.81 -2.92
C TYR A 38 -14.32 15.40 -1.82
N ASP A 39 -13.54 14.54 -1.17
CA ASP A 39 -12.49 14.95 -0.26
C ASP A 39 -11.15 15.06 -1.03
N LEU A 40 -10.76 16.29 -1.35
CA LEU A 40 -9.50 16.57 -2.04
C LEU A 40 -8.26 16.31 -1.17
N SER A 41 -8.44 16.10 0.13
CA SER A 41 -7.35 15.77 1.06
C SER A 41 -6.94 14.30 1.06
N LEU A 42 -7.66 13.43 0.30
CA LEU A 42 -7.37 12.00 0.26
C LEU A 42 -5.92 11.74 -0.11
N ALA A 43 -5.24 11.04 0.76
CA ALA A 43 -3.84 10.69 0.62
C ALA A 43 -3.61 9.83 -0.62
N LYS A 44 -2.50 10.09 -1.29
CA LYS A 44 -2.01 9.28 -2.39
C LYS A 44 -1.35 8.02 -1.84
N TYR A 45 -1.57 6.89 -2.51
CA TYR A 45 -0.90 5.64 -2.23
C TYR A 45 0.25 5.43 -3.20
N VAL A 46 1.42 5.18 -2.69
CA VAL A 46 2.62 5.00 -3.50
C VAL A 46 3.30 3.71 -3.09
N ALA A 47 3.55 2.83 -4.06
CA ALA A 47 4.39 1.68 -3.83
C ALA A 47 5.83 2.12 -3.55
N ALA A 48 6.32 1.86 -2.35
CA ALA A 48 7.72 2.13 -2.03
C ALA A 48 8.57 0.89 -2.32
N THR A 49 9.66 1.07 -3.04
CA THR A 49 10.70 0.04 -3.01
C THR A 49 11.50 0.16 -1.72
N PRO A 50 11.90 -0.98 -1.12
CA PRO A 50 12.86 -1.00 -0.04
C PRO A 50 14.14 -0.19 -0.33
N GLU A 51 14.65 -0.34 -1.54
CA GLU A 51 15.89 0.33 -1.95
C GLU A 51 15.71 1.84 -2.08
N LEU A 52 14.51 2.30 -2.36
CA LEU A 52 14.26 3.72 -2.47
C LEU A 52 14.21 4.42 -1.12
N ALA A 53 13.63 3.78 -0.11
CA ALA A 53 13.67 4.28 1.26
C ALA A 53 15.12 4.48 1.72
N ASP A 54 15.97 3.47 1.46
CA ASP A 54 17.39 3.54 1.78
C ASP A 54 18.08 4.63 0.96
N LYS A 55 17.74 4.78 -0.32
CA LYS A 55 18.34 5.77 -1.20
C LYS A 55 17.92 7.20 -0.88
N ALA A 56 16.65 7.44 -0.58
CA ALA A 56 16.18 8.71 -0.09
C ALA A 56 17.00 9.15 1.13
N LYS A 57 17.23 8.23 2.06
CA LYS A 57 18.02 8.46 3.26
C LYS A 57 19.51 8.72 2.99
N GLU A 58 20.13 7.95 2.08
CA GLU A 58 21.52 8.17 1.64
C GLU A 58 21.71 9.55 1.00
N LEU A 59 20.73 9.99 0.23
CA LEU A 59 20.73 11.29 -0.44
C LEU A 59 20.37 12.46 0.50
N GLY A 60 20.17 12.17 1.80
CA GLY A 60 19.88 13.18 2.81
C GLY A 60 18.45 13.72 2.76
N PHE A 61 17.54 12.99 2.07
CA PHE A 61 16.13 13.34 2.12
C PHE A 61 15.60 13.06 3.51
N ASP A 62 15.16 14.12 4.14
CA ASP A 62 14.37 14.04 5.33
C ASP A 62 12.93 13.67 4.92
N VAL A 63 12.74 12.37 4.69
CA VAL A 63 11.42 11.81 4.33
C VAL A 63 10.37 12.10 5.39
N SER A 64 10.80 12.43 6.63
CA SER A 64 9.92 12.92 7.68
C SER A 64 9.26 14.26 7.35
N LYS A 65 9.79 15.00 6.39
CA LYS A 65 9.20 16.26 5.91
C LYS A 65 8.20 16.09 4.76
N VAL A 66 8.07 14.87 4.25
CA VAL A 66 7.14 14.54 3.16
C VAL A 66 5.77 14.12 3.70
N ASP A 67 5.69 13.72 4.96
CA ASP A 67 4.42 13.34 5.59
C ASP A 67 3.75 14.55 6.27
N PRO A 68 2.57 14.97 5.80
CA PRO A 68 1.83 16.05 6.43
C PRO A 68 1.23 15.72 7.80
N ALA A 69 1.16 14.44 8.16
CA ALA A 69 0.71 14.04 9.49
C ALA A 69 1.63 14.50 10.63
N GLU A 70 2.88 14.94 10.31
CA GLU A 70 3.88 15.30 11.32
C GLU A 70 3.63 16.59 12.11
N LYS A 71 2.66 17.41 11.77
CA LYS A 71 2.55 18.76 12.35
C LYS A 71 1.25 19.11 13.04
N ILE A 72 0.51 18.16 13.52
CA ILE A 72 -0.58 18.47 14.43
C ILE A 72 0.01 18.54 15.83
N ALA A 73 0.14 19.77 16.35
CA ALA A 73 0.67 20.02 17.67
C ALA A 73 -0.02 19.17 18.74
N ASN A 74 0.80 18.50 19.54
CA ASN A 74 0.39 17.64 20.64
C ASN A 74 -0.29 18.49 21.73
N ASN A 75 -1.59 18.68 21.64
CA ASN A 75 -2.40 19.48 22.59
C ASN A 75 -2.93 18.65 23.77
N GLY A 76 -2.22 17.62 24.18
CA GLY A 76 -2.50 16.92 25.44
C GLY A 76 -3.83 16.19 25.50
N LYS A 77 -4.40 15.77 24.38
CA LYS A 77 -5.65 15.00 24.35
C LYS A 77 -5.41 13.55 24.74
N LYS A 78 -6.34 13.02 25.50
CA LYS A 78 -6.29 11.69 26.10
C LYS A 78 -6.42 10.59 25.04
N PHE A 79 -5.82 9.42 25.30
CA PHE A 79 -6.17 8.15 24.66
C PHE A 79 -7.69 8.02 24.51
N GLN A 80 -8.14 7.72 23.32
CA GLN A 80 -9.54 7.38 23.10
C GLN A 80 -9.87 6.11 23.88
N GLN A 81 -10.99 6.12 24.59
CA GLN A 81 -11.51 4.91 25.24
C GLN A 81 -11.95 3.91 24.16
N PRO A 82 -11.96 2.57 24.44
CA PRO A 82 -12.52 1.61 23.49
C PRO A 82 -13.91 2.07 23.09
N GLY A 83 -14.04 2.44 21.83
CA GLY A 83 -15.32 2.71 21.20
C GLY A 83 -15.60 1.61 20.18
N ASP A 84 -16.75 1.68 19.55
CA ASP A 84 -17.12 0.82 18.42
C ASP A 84 -16.41 1.27 17.12
N ASN A 85 -15.09 1.52 17.19
CA ASN A 85 -14.30 2.02 16.05
C ASN A 85 -13.77 0.85 15.20
N HIS A 86 -14.67 -0.06 14.85
CA HIS A 86 -14.37 -1.10 13.88
C HIS A 86 -14.13 -0.53 12.50
N VAL A 87 -13.21 -1.14 11.76
CA VAL A 87 -13.03 -0.85 10.34
C VAL A 87 -14.30 -1.23 9.58
N ALA A 88 -14.65 -0.42 8.59
CA ALA A 88 -15.68 -0.80 7.64
C ALA A 88 -15.10 -1.83 6.66
N TYR A 89 -15.37 -3.11 6.92
CA TYR A 89 -14.93 -4.20 6.04
C TYR A 89 -15.53 -4.06 4.66
N LYS A 90 -14.75 -4.45 3.64
CA LYS A 90 -15.16 -4.43 2.24
C LYS A 90 -15.07 -5.84 1.67
N GLU A 91 -16.20 -6.43 1.35
CA GLU A 91 -16.20 -7.73 0.70
C GLU A 91 -15.71 -7.60 -0.76
N ALA A 92 -14.68 -8.39 -1.11
CA ALA A 92 -14.13 -8.49 -2.45
C ALA A 92 -14.05 -9.97 -2.85
N THR A 93 -15.22 -10.59 -3.04
CA THR A 93 -15.39 -12.00 -3.41
C THR A 93 -16.16 -12.14 -4.71
N GLY A 94 -16.03 -13.28 -5.37
CA GLY A 94 -16.63 -13.54 -6.68
C GLY A 94 -15.81 -12.95 -7.83
N ASP A 95 -16.51 -12.65 -8.91
CA ASP A 95 -15.91 -12.03 -10.10
C ASP A 95 -15.74 -10.53 -9.88
N ILE A 96 -14.50 -10.09 -9.82
CA ILE A 96 -14.14 -8.67 -9.64
C ILE A 96 -13.76 -8.08 -11.01
N PRO A 97 -14.57 -7.19 -11.57
CA PRO A 97 -14.25 -6.52 -12.82
C PRO A 97 -13.05 -5.58 -12.64
N VAL A 98 -12.04 -5.73 -13.48
CA VAL A 98 -10.87 -4.85 -13.52
C VAL A 98 -10.81 -4.17 -14.88
N LEU A 99 -11.04 -2.87 -14.91
CA LEU A 99 -10.86 -2.08 -16.12
C LEU A 99 -9.39 -1.73 -16.29
N VAL A 100 -8.71 -2.42 -17.21
CA VAL A 100 -7.31 -2.16 -17.54
C VAL A 100 -7.21 -1.31 -18.81
N ILE A 101 -6.42 -0.25 -18.76
CA ILE A 101 -6.10 0.61 -19.91
C ILE A 101 -4.58 0.62 -20.09
N LEU A 102 -4.13 0.16 -21.25
CA LEU A 102 -2.71 0.21 -21.63
C LEU A 102 -2.47 1.55 -22.32
N ALA A 103 -1.62 2.39 -21.75
CA ALA A 103 -1.36 3.74 -22.23
C ALA A 103 0.00 3.84 -22.89
N LYS A 104 0.05 4.22 -24.17
CA LYS A 104 1.29 4.56 -24.87
C LYS A 104 1.35 6.05 -25.19
N TYR A 105 2.56 6.58 -25.18
CA TYR A 105 2.80 7.96 -25.58
C TYR A 105 2.65 8.12 -27.11
N LYS A 106 2.46 9.35 -27.54
CA LYS A 106 2.43 9.65 -28.96
C LYS A 106 3.78 9.35 -29.59
N ASP A 107 3.76 8.68 -30.75
CA ASP A 107 4.95 8.26 -31.50
C ASP A 107 6.00 9.37 -31.64
N GLY A 108 7.28 9.00 -31.50
CA GLY A 108 8.44 9.87 -31.70
C GLY A 108 8.89 10.66 -30.47
N ASP A 109 8.26 10.43 -29.33
CA ASP A 109 8.62 11.06 -28.06
C ASP A 109 8.59 10.05 -26.90
N GLU A 110 9.00 8.81 -27.19
CA GLU A 110 9.11 7.76 -26.18
C GLU A 110 10.30 8.07 -25.26
N PRO A 111 10.08 7.99 -23.93
CA PRO A 111 11.17 8.29 -22.98
C PRO A 111 12.31 7.30 -23.06
N ILE A 112 12.11 6.11 -23.64
CA ILE A 112 13.03 5.01 -23.48
C ILE A 112 12.88 3.98 -24.60
N GLY A 113 13.39 4.27 -25.78
CA GLY A 113 13.47 3.32 -26.86
C GLY A 113 12.10 2.78 -27.32
N ASP A 114 11.96 2.61 -28.58
CA ASP A 114 10.76 2.11 -29.22
C ASP A 114 10.42 0.69 -28.75
N LEU A 115 9.58 0.58 -27.73
CA LEU A 115 8.94 -0.67 -27.32
C LEU A 115 7.60 -0.89 -28.03
N ASP A 116 7.18 0.05 -28.88
CA ASP A 116 5.93 -0.07 -29.63
C ASP A 116 5.92 -1.37 -30.44
N GLY A 117 4.93 -2.19 -30.17
CA GLY A 117 4.79 -3.50 -30.78
C GLY A 117 5.72 -4.60 -30.26
N GLN A 118 6.71 -4.30 -29.38
CA GLN A 118 7.59 -5.32 -28.80
C GLN A 118 6.95 -6.03 -27.59
N VAL A 119 6.09 -5.34 -26.83
CA VAL A 119 5.30 -5.93 -25.75
C VAL A 119 3.83 -5.85 -26.11
N PRO A 120 3.25 -6.92 -26.65
CA PRO A 120 1.86 -6.91 -27.09
C PRO A 120 0.89 -6.81 -25.91
N ALA A 121 -0.28 -6.22 -26.12
CA ALA A 121 -1.34 -6.13 -25.09
C ALA A 121 -1.66 -7.49 -24.46
N LYS A 122 -1.64 -8.57 -25.25
CA LYS A 122 -1.87 -9.95 -24.79
C LYS A 122 -0.95 -10.35 -23.62
N TYR A 123 0.28 -9.82 -23.56
CA TYR A 123 1.19 -10.07 -22.45
C TYR A 123 0.62 -9.60 -21.12
N TYR A 124 0.06 -8.39 -21.09
CA TYR A 124 -0.55 -7.82 -19.87
C TYR A 124 -1.88 -8.50 -19.55
N GLU A 125 -2.63 -8.91 -20.57
CA GLU A 125 -3.84 -9.70 -20.38
C GLU A 125 -3.51 -11.02 -19.64
N ASP A 126 -2.46 -11.71 -20.07
CA ASP A 126 -2.01 -12.95 -19.43
C ASP A 126 -1.41 -12.71 -18.05
N LEU A 127 -0.64 -11.63 -17.85
CA LEU A 127 -0.07 -11.28 -16.54
C LEU A 127 -1.16 -10.95 -15.50
N ILE A 128 -2.22 -10.27 -15.93
CA ILE A 128 -3.27 -9.77 -15.01
C ILE A 128 -4.37 -10.83 -14.81
N PHE A 129 -4.90 -11.38 -15.89
CA PHE A 129 -6.10 -12.25 -15.88
C PHE A 129 -5.80 -13.73 -16.16
N GLY A 130 -4.62 -14.03 -16.70
CA GLY A 130 -4.23 -15.41 -17.00
C GLY A 130 -3.84 -16.19 -15.74
N THR A 131 -3.81 -17.52 -15.89
CA THR A 131 -3.25 -18.43 -14.88
C THR A 131 -1.81 -18.81 -15.17
N GLU A 132 -1.34 -18.53 -16.37
CA GLU A 132 0.04 -18.69 -16.80
C GLU A 132 0.43 -17.58 -17.76
N TYR A 133 1.68 -17.14 -17.71
CA TYR A 133 2.30 -16.26 -18.70
C TYR A 133 3.77 -16.58 -18.84
N ASN A 134 4.36 -16.26 -19.99
CA ASN A 134 5.78 -16.46 -20.23
C ASN A 134 6.40 -15.20 -20.87
N PRO A 135 6.95 -14.28 -20.07
CA PRO A 135 7.56 -13.07 -20.58
C PRO A 135 8.78 -13.33 -21.47
N TYR A 136 9.47 -14.44 -21.27
CA TYR A 136 10.73 -14.74 -21.95
C TYR A 136 10.57 -15.27 -23.39
N GLU A 137 9.34 -15.46 -23.84
CA GLU A 137 9.05 -15.72 -25.25
C GLU A 137 9.14 -14.45 -26.11
N LEU A 138 9.06 -13.26 -25.48
CA LEU A 138 9.22 -11.99 -26.17
C LEU A 138 10.69 -11.67 -26.41
N ASP A 139 11.03 -11.27 -27.65
CA ASP A 139 12.41 -10.98 -28.07
C ASP A 139 13.07 -9.93 -27.18
N VAL A 140 12.32 -8.93 -26.74
CA VAL A 140 12.78 -7.85 -25.87
C VAL A 140 13.25 -8.32 -24.48
N PHE A 141 12.75 -9.48 -24.01
CA PHE A 141 13.08 -10.03 -22.70
C PHE A 141 13.97 -11.28 -22.74
N LYS A 142 14.36 -11.77 -23.92
CA LYS A 142 15.14 -13.02 -24.08
C LYS A 142 16.48 -13.03 -23.37
N GLU A 143 17.13 -11.87 -23.25
CA GLU A 143 18.42 -11.77 -22.57
C GLU A 143 18.31 -11.92 -21.05
N TYR A 144 17.09 -11.84 -20.53
CA TYR A 144 16.78 -11.92 -19.11
C TYR A 144 16.16 -13.27 -18.72
N ASP A 145 16.31 -14.29 -19.57
CA ASP A 145 15.80 -15.64 -19.30
C ASP A 145 16.30 -16.14 -17.95
N GLY A 146 15.48 -15.91 -16.95
CA GLY A 146 15.66 -16.47 -15.62
C GLY A 146 15.20 -17.92 -15.67
N PRO A 147 16.08 -18.90 -15.56
CA PRO A 147 15.81 -20.27 -15.98
C PRO A 147 14.66 -20.94 -15.23
N ASN A 148 14.09 -20.38 -14.19
CA ASN A 148 13.12 -21.10 -13.35
C ASN A 148 12.06 -20.22 -12.66
N VAL A 149 11.70 -19.04 -13.21
CA VAL A 149 10.53 -18.34 -12.67
C VAL A 149 9.27 -19.14 -13.00
N PRO A 150 8.46 -19.51 -12.02
CA PRO A 150 7.21 -20.22 -12.27
C PRO A 150 6.31 -19.39 -13.19
N LYS A 151 5.71 -20.02 -14.20
CA LYS A 151 4.82 -19.33 -15.16
C LYS A 151 3.48 -18.93 -14.56
N ASP A 152 3.15 -19.46 -13.41
CA ASP A 152 1.92 -19.21 -12.66
C ASP A 152 1.97 -17.93 -11.79
N ARG A 153 3.02 -17.13 -11.89
CA ARG A 153 3.16 -15.88 -11.14
C ARG A 153 2.42 -14.74 -11.82
N THR A 154 1.08 -14.88 -11.87
CA THR A 154 0.14 -13.89 -12.41
C THR A 154 -0.59 -13.16 -11.30
N MET A 155 -1.16 -12.00 -11.58
CA MET A 155 -1.97 -11.27 -10.62
C MET A 155 -3.23 -12.07 -10.24
N GLN A 156 -3.88 -12.71 -11.21
CA GLN A 156 -5.00 -13.62 -10.98
C GLN A 156 -4.67 -14.69 -9.93
N ASN A 157 -3.54 -15.39 -10.10
CA ASN A 157 -3.16 -16.45 -9.18
C ASN A 157 -2.78 -15.92 -7.79
N ALA A 158 -2.13 -14.75 -7.72
CA ALA A 158 -1.82 -14.12 -6.43
C ALA A 158 -3.09 -13.81 -5.62
N TYR A 159 -4.12 -13.31 -6.29
CA TYR A 159 -5.42 -13.05 -5.67
C TYR A 159 -6.17 -14.34 -5.36
N GLN A 160 -6.19 -15.32 -6.25
CA GLN A 160 -6.84 -16.60 -6.01
C GLN A 160 -6.22 -17.37 -4.86
N GLU A 161 -4.88 -17.47 -4.79
CA GLU A 161 -4.20 -18.16 -3.70
C GLU A 161 -4.45 -17.45 -2.36
N SER A 162 -4.30 -16.11 -2.33
CA SER A 162 -4.52 -15.33 -1.11
C SER A 162 -5.98 -15.33 -0.64
N SER A 163 -6.94 -15.44 -1.54
CA SER A 163 -8.38 -15.45 -1.24
C SER A 163 -8.97 -16.86 -1.09
N TYR A 164 -8.14 -17.88 -1.17
CA TYR A 164 -8.62 -19.29 -1.17
C TYR A 164 -9.65 -19.57 -2.27
N GLY A 165 -9.38 -19.02 -3.46
CA GLY A 165 -10.25 -19.17 -4.64
C GLY A 165 -11.52 -18.32 -4.61
N LYS A 166 -11.73 -17.47 -3.60
CA LYS A 166 -12.94 -16.64 -3.50
C LYS A 166 -12.96 -15.44 -4.45
N THR A 167 -11.80 -14.95 -4.88
CA THR A 167 -11.69 -13.79 -5.75
C THR A 167 -11.19 -14.19 -7.12
N HIS A 168 -11.90 -13.78 -8.14
CA HIS A 168 -11.55 -13.96 -9.53
C HIS A 168 -11.53 -12.62 -10.26
N LEU A 169 -10.36 -12.22 -10.76
CA LEU A 169 -10.22 -10.99 -11.53
C LEU A 169 -10.71 -11.24 -12.96
N MET A 170 -11.58 -10.37 -13.45
CA MET A 170 -12.14 -10.51 -14.79
C MET A 170 -12.16 -9.18 -15.55
N ARG A 171 -12.16 -9.25 -16.87
CA ARG A 171 -12.52 -8.13 -17.71
C ARG A 171 -13.83 -8.43 -18.45
N HIS A 172 -14.53 -7.39 -18.89
CA HIS A 172 -15.69 -7.59 -19.73
C HIS A 172 -15.28 -7.96 -21.16
N GLU A 173 -15.91 -9.00 -21.73
CA GLU A 173 -15.56 -9.57 -23.04
C GLU A 173 -15.63 -8.56 -24.20
N ASN A 174 -16.48 -7.54 -24.08
CA ASN A 174 -16.69 -6.53 -25.12
C ASN A 174 -15.72 -5.33 -25.01
N THR A 175 -14.78 -5.36 -24.08
CA THR A 175 -13.75 -4.32 -23.96
C THR A 175 -12.54 -4.71 -24.79
N GLU A 176 -12.16 -3.87 -25.74
CA GLU A 176 -10.93 -4.07 -26.48
C GLU A 176 -9.73 -3.95 -25.53
N PHE A 177 -8.84 -4.92 -25.59
CA PHE A 177 -7.62 -4.92 -24.77
C PHE A 177 -6.44 -4.58 -25.68
N ALA A 178 -6.21 -3.29 -25.85
CA ALA A 178 -5.20 -2.75 -26.76
C ALA A 178 -4.49 -1.55 -26.14
N TRP A 179 -3.38 -1.17 -26.73
CA TRP A 179 -2.70 0.06 -26.38
C TRP A 179 -3.50 1.27 -26.88
N VAL A 180 -3.76 2.20 -25.98
CA VAL A 180 -4.41 3.48 -26.24
C VAL A 180 -3.33 4.55 -26.40
N GLU A 181 -3.27 5.20 -27.55
CA GLU A 181 -2.30 6.26 -27.81
C GLU A 181 -2.78 7.59 -27.22
N LEU A 182 -1.92 8.17 -26.40
CA LEU A 182 -2.11 9.50 -25.83
C LEU A 182 -1.94 10.60 -26.89
N PRO A 183 -2.62 11.76 -26.74
CA PRO A 183 -2.52 12.85 -27.71
C PRO A 183 -1.17 13.57 -27.70
N LYS A 184 -0.34 13.37 -26.67
CA LYS A 184 0.97 14.01 -26.49
C LYS A 184 2.02 12.98 -26.16
N GLY A 185 3.30 13.34 -26.35
CA GLY A 185 4.43 12.50 -26.05
C GLY A 185 4.81 12.49 -24.57
N ALA A 186 5.78 11.64 -24.25
CA ALA A 186 6.29 11.48 -22.89
C ALA A 186 6.87 12.77 -22.31
N SER A 187 7.56 13.57 -23.14
CA SER A 187 8.12 14.86 -22.75
C SER A 187 7.13 15.87 -22.19
N TYR A 188 5.84 15.67 -22.49
CA TYR A 188 4.79 16.51 -21.92
C TYR A 188 4.27 15.99 -20.56
N TYR A 189 4.11 14.66 -20.43
CA TYR A 189 3.48 14.09 -19.23
C TYR A 189 4.46 13.79 -18.12
N LEU A 190 5.73 13.56 -18.46
CA LEU A 190 6.79 13.26 -17.53
C LEU A 190 7.60 14.51 -17.20
N ASP A 191 8.12 14.60 -16.00
CA ASP A 191 9.04 15.67 -15.61
C ASP A 191 10.43 15.39 -16.16
N GLN A 192 10.70 15.88 -17.37
CA GLN A 192 11.99 15.65 -18.07
C GLN A 192 13.16 16.42 -17.46
N GLU A 193 12.92 17.45 -16.71
CA GLU A 193 13.99 18.23 -16.08
C GLU A 193 14.47 17.63 -14.77
N GLY A 194 13.75 16.60 -14.26
CA GLY A 194 14.10 15.88 -13.03
C GLY A 194 14.39 16.81 -11.88
N THR A 195 13.51 17.82 -11.69
CA THR A 195 13.86 18.97 -10.88
C THR A 195 14.05 18.59 -9.43
N TYR A 196 15.26 18.70 -8.97
CA TYR A 196 15.52 19.11 -7.60
C TYR A 196 14.80 20.45 -7.42
N ALA A 197 13.66 20.46 -6.76
CA ALA A 197 13.04 21.72 -6.41
C ALA A 197 14.10 22.64 -5.80
N GLU A 198 14.07 23.94 -6.10
CA GLU A 198 15.04 24.95 -5.63
C GLU A 198 15.31 24.94 -4.11
N ASN A 199 14.49 24.19 -3.36
CA ASN A 199 14.60 23.99 -1.90
C ASN A 199 15.31 22.68 -1.51
N GLY A 200 15.94 21.94 -2.45
CA GLY A 200 16.66 20.69 -2.18
C GLY A 200 15.75 19.48 -1.91
N ARG A 201 14.48 19.55 -2.26
CA ARG A 201 13.57 18.41 -2.21
C ARG A 201 13.67 17.62 -3.49
N TYR A 202 13.95 16.34 -3.35
CA TYR A 202 13.76 15.38 -4.43
C TYR A 202 12.26 15.19 -4.63
N VAL A 203 11.82 15.56 -5.78
CA VAL A 203 10.44 15.31 -6.18
C VAL A 203 10.45 13.92 -6.79
N LEU A 204 9.99 12.94 -6.04
CA LEU A 204 9.79 11.59 -6.53
C LEU A 204 8.70 11.66 -7.60
N GLY A 205 9.09 11.51 -8.84
CA GLY A 205 8.34 11.72 -10.06
C GLY A 205 6.83 11.64 -9.94
N ASN A 206 6.14 12.51 -10.62
CA ASN A 206 4.70 12.44 -10.89
C ASN A 206 3.70 13.15 -9.96
N VAL A 207 4.10 13.76 -8.85
CA VAL A 207 3.11 14.38 -7.95
C VAL A 207 3.48 15.77 -7.51
N ASN A 208 4.74 16.06 -7.51
CA ASN A 208 5.30 17.31 -7.05
C ASN A 208 6.32 17.75 -8.07
N GLY A 209 5.99 18.53 -9.02
CA GLY A 209 6.87 18.99 -10.06
C GLY A 209 6.10 19.23 -11.34
N ASP A 210 6.78 19.20 -12.43
CA ASP A 210 6.21 19.49 -13.74
C ASP A 210 5.46 18.29 -14.36
N ALA A 211 5.37 17.14 -13.63
CA ALA A 211 4.66 15.96 -14.13
C ALA A 211 3.16 16.20 -14.21
N HIS A 212 2.62 15.99 -15.39
CA HIS A 212 1.21 16.20 -15.69
C HIS A 212 0.36 14.94 -15.47
N THR A 213 0.47 14.31 -14.30
CA THR A 213 -0.23 13.02 -14.02
C THR A 213 -1.75 13.12 -14.17
N GLY A 214 -2.36 14.19 -13.66
CA GLY A 214 -3.81 14.39 -13.81
C GLY A 214 -4.21 14.57 -15.27
N GLU A 215 -3.40 15.30 -16.04
CA GLU A 215 -3.63 15.47 -17.48
C GLU A 215 -3.40 14.18 -18.26
N PHE A 216 -2.41 13.39 -17.88
CA PHE A 216 -2.17 12.06 -18.44
C PHE A 216 -3.41 11.18 -18.31
N VAL A 217 -3.96 11.06 -17.11
CA VAL A 217 -5.14 10.23 -16.85
C VAL A 217 -6.37 10.77 -17.61
N ARG A 218 -6.61 12.08 -17.57
CA ARG A 218 -7.70 12.74 -18.31
C ARG A 218 -7.60 12.49 -19.82
N ASP A 219 -6.42 12.71 -20.38
CA ASP A 219 -6.19 12.58 -21.82
C ASP A 219 -6.29 11.12 -22.25
N LEU A 220 -5.87 10.17 -21.40
CA LEU A 220 -6.04 8.74 -21.62
C LEU A 220 -7.51 8.33 -21.64
N LEU A 221 -8.31 8.79 -20.68
CA LEU A 221 -9.74 8.50 -20.64
C LEU A 221 -10.44 9.01 -21.91
N LYS A 222 -10.11 10.24 -22.33
CA LYS A 222 -10.67 10.80 -23.58
C LYS A 222 -10.25 10.02 -24.82
N ALA A 223 -9.02 9.50 -24.86
CA ALA A 223 -8.56 8.69 -25.99
C ALA A 223 -9.16 7.27 -25.99
N ALA A 224 -9.55 6.77 -24.82
CA ALA A 224 -10.13 5.44 -24.65
C ALA A 224 -11.66 5.41 -24.83
N ASP A 225 -12.34 6.55 -24.83
CA ASP A 225 -13.79 6.68 -24.76
C ASP A 225 -14.53 5.96 -25.91
N ASP A 226 -13.99 6.03 -27.13
CA ASP A 226 -14.56 5.32 -28.29
C ASP A 226 -14.32 3.79 -28.26
N GLN A 227 -13.46 3.28 -27.38
CA GLN A 227 -13.01 1.88 -27.31
C GLN A 227 -13.56 1.14 -26.09
N ILE A 228 -13.93 1.88 -25.06
CA ILE A 228 -14.32 1.35 -23.74
C ILE A 228 -15.72 1.84 -23.38
N ASP A 229 -16.63 0.92 -23.09
CA ASP A 229 -17.91 1.23 -22.44
C ASP A 229 -17.70 1.22 -20.91
N PHE A 230 -17.41 2.38 -20.34
CA PHE A 230 -17.16 2.56 -18.92
C PHE A 230 -18.36 2.16 -18.05
N SER A 231 -19.58 2.25 -18.58
CA SER A 231 -20.79 1.89 -17.86
C SER A 231 -20.84 0.41 -17.46
N LYS A 232 -20.11 -0.46 -18.18
CA LYS A 232 -20.00 -1.90 -17.88
C LYS A 232 -19.24 -2.17 -16.58
N TYR A 233 -18.37 -1.27 -16.19
CA TYR A 233 -17.53 -1.40 -15.00
C TYR A 233 -18.06 -0.59 -13.82
N ALA A 234 -19.18 0.12 -14.00
CA ALA A 234 -19.69 1.03 -12.98
C ALA A 234 -20.48 0.29 -11.89
N GLU A 235 -20.25 0.68 -10.66
CA GLU A 235 -21.05 0.35 -9.49
C GLU A 235 -21.65 1.63 -8.93
N ASN A 236 -22.97 1.67 -8.75
CA ASN A 236 -23.69 2.84 -8.24
C ASN A 236 -23.43 4.15 -9.02
N GLY A 237 -23.16 4.06 -10.34
CA GLY A 237 -22.91 5.22 -11.21
C GLY A 237 -21.46 5.71 -11.22
N GLU A 238 -20.55 4.98 -10.61
CA GLU A 238 -19.11 5.29 -10.59
C GLU A 238 -18.30 4.04 -10.93
N VAL A 239 -17.23 4.19 -11.72
CA VAL A 239 -16.25 3.12 -11.94
C VAL A 239 -15.37 3.05 -10.71
N PRO A 240 -15.34 1.91 -9.98
CA PRO A 240 -14.63 1.82 -8.71
C PRO A 240 -13.14 2.14 -8.82
N ASN A 241 -12.52 1.71 -9.91
CA ASN A 241 -11.11 1.98 -10.20
C ASN A 241 -10.78 1.66 -11.66
N ILE A 242 -9.84 2.41 -12.25
CA ILE A 242 -9.17 2.05 -13.50
C ILE A 242 -7.74 1.62 -13.22
N PHE A 243 -7.28 0.59 -13.91
CA PHE A 243 -5.95 0.02 -13.78
C PHE A 243 -5.13 0.42 -15.01
N ILE A 244 -4.25 1.42 -14.86
CA ILE A 244 -3.49 1.98 -15.96
C ILE A 244 -2.09 1.35 -16.00
N VAL A 245 -1.73 0.76 -17.14
CA VAL A 245 -0.36 0.34 -17.43
C VAL A 245 0.23 1.34 -18.41
N HIS A 246 1.16 2.18 -17.95
CA HIS A 246 1.79 3.17 -18.81
C HIS A 246 3.04 2.61 -19.49
N GLU A 247 3.29 3.02 -20.72
CA GLU A 247 4.50 2.69 -21.45
C GLU A 247 5.76 3.14 -20.70
N GLY A 248 6.83 2.37 -20.82
CA GLY A 248 8.10 2.64 -20.15
C GLY A 248 8.21 2.04 -18.77
N THR A 249 9.22 2.48 -18.03
CA THR A 249 9.56 2.02 -16.68
C THR A 249 9.00 2.96 -15.62
N GLY A 250 8.84 2.47 -14.39
CA GLY A 250 8.46 3.29 -13.24
C GLY A 250 9.67 3.85 -12.49
N ALA A 251 9.46 4.95 -11.77
CA ALA A 251 10.47 5.55 -10.92
C ALA A 251 10.93 4.61 -9.78
N GLU A 252 10.07 3.71 -9.33
CA GLU A 252 10.39 2.68 -8.34
C GLU A 252 11.44 1.67 -8.85
N TRP A 253 11.52 1.47 -10.17
CA TRP A 253 12.52 0.62 -10.81
C TRP A 253 13.76 1.37 -11.25
N SER A 254 13.54 2.48 -11.97
CA SER A 254 14.61 3.26 -12.60
C SER A 254 15.32 4.18 -11.60
N ARG A 255 14.65 4.55 -10.52
CA ARG A 255 15.02 5.64 -9.61
C ARG A 255 15.11 7.00 -10.31
N ASP A 256 14.61 7.07 -11.53
CA ASP A 256 14.56 8.27 -12.32
C ASP A 256 13.38 9.13 -11.90
N PRO A 257 13.61 10.34 -11.36
CA PRO A 257 12.55 11.22 -10.91
C PRO A 257 11.67 11.74 -12.06
N ALA A 258 12.15 11.64 -13.29
CA ALA A 258 11.37 11.99 -14.48
C ALA A 258 10.27 10.98 -14.80
N GLN A 259 10.33 9.75 -14.26
CA GLN A 259 9.36 8.70 -14.54
C GLN A 259 8.18 8.75 -13.56
N PHE A 260 7.03 8.19 -13.96
CA PHE A 260 5.93 7.96 -13.04
C PHE A 260 6.32 6.94 -11.98
N TRP A 261 5.84 7.19 -10.77
CA TRP A 261 5.86 6.24 -9.67
C TRP A 261 4.53 5.50 -9.61
N SER A 262 4.53 4.18 -9.45
CA SER A 262 3.31 3.41 -9.26
C SER A 262 2.53 3.92 -8.04
N HIS A 263 1.22 4.13 -8.22
CA HIS A 263 0.37 4.64 -7.15
C HIS A 263 -1.11 4.46 -7.45
N LYS A 264 -1.90 4.47 -6.38
CA LYS A 264 -3.36 4.65 -6.45
C LYS A 264 -3.72 6.07 -6.04
N TRP A 265 -4.56 6.74 -6.84
CA TRP A 265 -5.09 8.07 -6.52
C TRP A 265 -6.46 8.31 -7.18
N ASN A 266 -6.85 9.59 -7.24
CA ASN A 266 -8.05 10.01 -7.96
C ASN A 266 -7.76 11.19 -8.90
N LEU A 267 -8.46 11.20 -10.02
CA LEU A 267 -8.24 12.16 -11.11
C LEU A 267 -8.53 13.60 -10.68
N LEU A 268 -9.59 13.82 -9.92
CA LEU A 268 -9.96 15.16 -9.46
C LEU A 268 -8.82 15.78 -8.63
N SER A 269 -8.28 15.04 -7.66
CA SER A 269 -7.15 15.50 -6.85
C SER A 269 -5.88 15.66 -7.68
N ALA A 270 -5.62 14.74 -8.62
CA ALA A 270 -4.45 14.82 -9.48
C ALA A 270 -4.46 16.09 -10.35
N LEU A 271 -5.61 16.47 -10.90
CA LEU A 271 -5.79 17.72 -11.64
C LEU A 271 -5.68 18.95 -10.75
N TYR A 272 -6.29 18.92 -9.55
CA TYR A 272 -6.28 20.03 -8.61
C TYR A 272 -4.87 20.35 -8.13
N TYR A 273 -4.16 19.33 -7.65
CA TYR A 273 -2.80 19.51 -7.13
C TYR A 273 -1.75 19.65 -8.24
N GLY A 274 -1.94 19.02 -9.40
CA GLY A 274 -1.08 19.26 -10.56
C GLY A 274 -1.01 20.73 -10.91
N LYS A 275 -2.17 21.42 -10.96
CA LYS A 275 -2.21 22.86 -11.20
C LYS A 275 -1.58 23.69 -10.08
N TYR A 276 -1.76 23.26 -8.84
CA TYR A 276 -1.13 23.90 -7.69
C TYR A 276 0.40 23.79 -7.72
N TYR A 277 0.91 22.62 -8.11
CA TYR A 277 2.36 22.43 -8.20
C TYR A 277 2.98 23.20 -9.36
N GLU A 278 2.30 23.26 -10.49
CA GLU A 278 2.73 24.04 -11.66
C GLU A 278 2.78 25.56 -11.36
N THR A 279 1.75 26.09 -10.73
CA THR A 279 1.55 27.55 -10.63
C THR A 279 1.72 28.14 -9.24
N GLY A 280 1.73 27.30 -8.20
CA GLY A 280 1.63 27.72 -6.80
C GLY A 280 0.24 28.25 -6.40
N ILE A 281 -0.76 28.09 -7.27
CA ILE A 281 -2.14 28.57 -7.08
C ILE A 281 -3.08 27.39 -7.24
N PRO A 282 -4.02 27.13 -6.29
CA PRO A 282 -5.04 26.09 -6.44
C PRO A 282 -5.82 26.22 -7.75
N ALA A 283 -6.23 25.11 -8.33
CA ALA A 283 -6.85 25.07 -9.66
C ALA A 283 -8.12 25.93 -9.77
N ASP A 284 -8.98 25.89 -8.76
CA ASP A 284 -10.18 26.71 -8.65
C ASP A 284 -9.87 28.21 -8.68
N VAL A 285 -8.90 28.63 -7.85
CA VAL A 285 -8.47 30.04 -7.76
C VAL A 285 -7.78 30.49 -9.06
N TYR A 286 -6.95 29.61 -9.66
CA TYR A 286 -6.30 29.89 -10.94
C TYR A 286 -7.31 30.14 -12.05
N GLU A 287 -8.38 29.37 -12.10
CA GLU A 287 -9.46 29.51 -13.08
C GLU A 287 -10.49 30.58 -12.69
N GLY A 288 -10.38 31.18 -11.50
CA GLY A 288 -11.28 32.23 -11.03
C GLY A 288 -12.68 31.75 -10.67
N MET A 289 -12.79 30.52 -10.19
CA MET A 289 -14.03 29.83 -9.79
C MET A 289 -14.04 29.61 -8.28
N SER A 290 -15.19 29.29 -7.71
CA SER A 290 -15.25 28.62 -6.42
C SER A 290 -14.81 27.16 -6.56
N GLN A 291 -14.37 26.53 -5.47
CA GLN A 291 -13.98 25.12 -5.47
C GLN A 291 -15.11 24.21 -5.99
N ASP A 292 -16.35 24.45 -5.57
CA ASP A 292 -17.50 23.66 -5.99
C ASP A 292 -17.80 23.82 -7.49
N GLU A 293 -17.68 25.03 -8.04
CA GLU A 293 -17.82 25.28 -9.48
C GLU A 293 -16.72 24.56 -10.28
N TRP A 294 -15.49 24.60 -9.78
CA TRP A 294 -14.36 23.90 -10.41
C TRP A 294 -14.55 22.37 -10.38
N ILE A 295 -14.99 21.82 -9.25
CA ILE A 295 -15.29 20.39 -9.11
C ILE A 295 -16.37 19.98 -10.10
N ALA A 296 -17.50 20.70 -10.14
CA ALA A 296 -18.61 20.38 -11.03
C ALA A 296 -18.21 20.44 -12.51
N LYS A 297 -17.43 21.44 -12.90
CA LYS A 297 -16.87 21.55 -14.25
C LYS A 297 -15.94 20.38 -14.57
N THR A 298 -15.04 20.02 -13.65
CA THR A 298 -14.07 18.94 -13.85
C THR A 298 -14.78 17.58 -13.93
N GLU A 299 -15.83 17.38 -13.13
CA GLU A 299 -16.67 16.18 -13.19
C GLU A 299 -17.32 16.01 -14.57
N ASP A 300 -17.88 17.10 -15.13
CA ASP A 300 -18.53 17.10 -16.44
C ASP A 300 -17.52 16.91 -17.59
N GLU A 301 -16.41 17.66 -17.58
CA GLU A 301 -15.49 17.75 -18.71
C GLU A 301 -14.41 16.65 -18.77
N ALA A 302 -14.05 16.07 -17.61
CA ALA A 302 -12.89 15.19 -17.47
C ALA A 302 -13.19 13.83 -16.81
N MET A 303 -14.31 13.67 -16.13
CA MET A 303 -14.58 12.48 -15.33
C MET A 303 -15.86 11.74 -15.73
N THR A 304 -16.74 12.32 -16.56
CA THR A 304 -17.99 11.69 -16.97
C THR A 304 -17.87 11.06 -18.34
N TYR A 305 -18.00 9.73 -18.39
CA TYR A 305 -17.96 8.89 -19.61
C TYR A 305 -19.13 7.90 -19.57
N ASP A 306 -19.83 7.68 -20.66
CA ASP A 306 -20.99 6.77 -20.75
C ASP A 306 -22.06 6.98 -19.66
N GLY A 307 -22.15 8.20 -19.12
CA GLY A 307 -23.08 8.55 -18.04
C GLY A 307 -22.68 8.07 -16.65
N VAL A 308 -21.43 7.65 -16.45
CA VAL A 308 -20.87 7.26 -15.17
C VAL A 308 -19.61 8.06 -14.84
N ILE A 309 -19.27 8.15 -13.56
CA ILE A 309 -18.09 8.86 -13.08
C ILE A 309 -16.87 7.93 -13.10
N VAL A 310 -15.77 8.40 -13.65
CA VAL A 310 -14.46 7.74 -13.65
C VAL A 310 -13.46 8.64 -12.94
N ASN A 311 -13.21 8.37 -11.67
CA ASN A 311 -12.36 9.21 -10.84
C ASN A 311 -11.16 8.46 -10.24
N ASN A 312 -11.37 7.24 -9.77
CA ASN A 312 -10.32 6.47 -9.11
C ASN A 312 -9.44 5.74 -10.12
N TYR A 313 -8.13 5.80 -9.92
CA TYR A 313 -7.17 5.07 -10.74
C TYR A 313 -6.00 4.55 -9.92
N ASN A 314 -5.36 3.52 -10.43
CA ASN A 314 -3.99 3.17 -10.12
C ASN A 314 -3.17 3.09 -11.41
N ILE A 315 -1.89 3.45 -11.32
CA ILE A 315 -0.97 3.51 -12.44
C ILE A 315 0.30 2.74 -12.10
N GLN A 316 0.78 1.95 -13.03
CA GLN A 316 2.01 1.15 -12.92
C GLN A 316 2.69 1.02 -14.27
N PRO A 317 4.03 0.76 -14.30
CA PRO A 317 4.79 0.72 -15.54
C PRO A 317 4.58 -0.57 -16.31
N ALA A 318 4.76 -0.48 -17.61
CA ALA A 318 4.73 -1.62 -18.52
C ALA A 318 5.96 -2.54 -18.37
N ILE A 319 7.10 -1.99 -18.00
CA ILE A 319 8.36 -2.71 -17.86
C ILE A 319 9.11 -2.30 -16.60
N GLY A 320 9.98 -3.18 -16.13
CA GLY A 320 10.95 -2.88 -15.08
C GLY A 320 12.31 -2.49 -15.67
N GLY A 321 13.20 -2.05 -14.80
CA GLY A 321 14.57 -1.67 -15.13
C GLY A 321 14.81 -0.17 -15.14
N ASN A 322 16.06 0.19 -15.35
CA ASN A 322 16.54 1.58 -15.52
C ASN A 322 17.02 1.75 -16.95
N VAL A 323 16.11 1.71 -17.91
CA VAL A 323 16.46 1.68 -19.33
C VAL A 323 16.99 3.02 -19.83
N ALA A 324 16.66 4.14 -19.19
CA ALA A 324 17.24 5.45 -19.49
C ALA A 324 18.67 5.62 -18.94
N GLY A 325 19.11 4.76 -18.02
CA GLY A 325 20.42 4.85 -17.40
C GLY A 325 20.57 5.99 -16.41
N PHE A 326 19.50 6.35 -15.69
CA PHE A 326 19.60 7.35 -14.64
C PHE A 326 20.53 6.89 -13.51
N ASN A 327 21.54 7.68 -13.21
CA ASN A 327 22.47 7.44 -12.12
C ASN A 327 22.02 8.22 -10.87
N ALA A 328 21.35 7.54 -9.97
CA ALA A 328 20.81 8.16 -8.76
C ALA A 328 21.90 8.72 -7.80
N ALA A 329 23.16 8.35 -7.98
CA ALA A 329 24.25 8.89 -7.17
C ALA A 329 24.76 10.24 -7.68
N THR A 330 24.66 10.49 -8.99
CA THR A 330 25.14 11.74 -9.63
C THR A 330 23.98 12.64 -10.05
N GLY A 331 22.78 12.09 -10.23
CA GLY A 331 21.64 12.80 -10.81
C GLY A 331 21.73 12.96 -12.35
N GLU A 332 22.63 12.22 -12.99
CA GLU A 332 22.86 12.29 -14.43
C GLU A 332 22.52 10.97 -15.11
N TYR A 333 22.35 10.97 -16.42
CA TYR A 333 22.15 9.75 -17.24
C TYR A 333 23.47 9.25 -17.78
N ASP A 334 23.74 7.96 -17.61
CA ASP A 334 24.93 7.30 -18.14
C ASP A 334 24.65 5.86 -18.59
N GLU A 335 25.42 5.39 -19.58
CA GLU A 335 25.27 4.05 -20.15
C GLU A 335 25.60 2.93 -19.14
N ALA A 336 26.45 3.18 -18.15
CA ALA A 336 26.83 2.19 -17.14
C ALA A 336 25.70 1.94 -16.12
N SER A 337 24.76 2.86 -16.00
CA SER A 337 23.58 2.76 -15.14
C SER A 337 22.39 2.10 -15.84
N VAL A 338 22.47 1.82 -17.13
CA VAL A 338 21.38 1.16 -17.88
C VAL A 338 21.20 -0.27 -17.40
N THR A 339 19.96 -0.61 -17.04
CA THR A 339 19.52 -1.96 -16.74
C THR A 339 18.14 -2.22 -17.35
N GLY A 340 17.89 -3.44 -17.78
CA GLY A 340 16.61 -3.78 -18.41
C GLY A 340 16.63 -3.55 -19.93
N PRO A 341 15.46 -3.55 -20.60
CA PRO A 341 14.13 -3.70 -19.98
C PRO A 341 13.90 -5.07 -19.33
N TYR A 342 13.24 -5.09 -18.19
CA TYR A 342 12.79 -6.31 -17.53
C TYR A 342 11.30 -6.51 -17.75
N PRO A 343 10.79 -7.78 -17.74
CA PRO A 343 9.35 -8.01 -17.70
C PRO A 343 8.69 -7.29 -16.51
N ALA A 344 7.51 -6.73 -16.71
CA ALA A 344 6.69 -6.26 -15.60
C ALA A 344 6.45 -7.41 -14.59
N GLN A 345 6.48 -7.10 -13.30
CA GLN A 345 6.36 -8.08 -12.24
C GLN A 345 5.04 -7.93 -11.49
N VAL A 346 4.47 -9.06 -11.12
CA VAL A 346 3.13 -9.15 -10.53
C VAL A 346 3.00 -8.39 -9.19
N GLY A 347 4.08 -8.26 -8.42
CA GLY A 347 4.00 -7.75 -7.06
C GLY A 347 3.51 -6.30 -6.96
N VAL A 348 4.01 -5.40 -7.81
CA VAL A 348 3.53 -4.01 -7.87
C VAL A 348 2.08 -3.96 -8.32
N TYR A 349 1.73 -4.72 -9.36
CA TYR A 349 0.37 -4.77 -9.90
C TYR A 349 -0.64 -5.23 -8.83
N ALA A 350 -0.30 -6.30 -8.10
CA ALA A 350 -1.14 -6.83 -7.04
C ALA A 350 -1.26 -5.88 -5.84
N HIS A 351 -0.17 -5.21 -5.47
CA HIS A 351 -0.15 -4.22 -4.39
C HIS A 351 -1.08 -3.03 -4.71
N GLU A 352 -0.88 -2.40 -5.88
CA GLU A 352 -1.69 -1.23 -6.27
C GLU A 352 -3.17 -1.59 -6.40
N PHE A 353 -3.48 -2.78 -6.91
CA PHE A 353 -4.88 -3.21 -6.95
C PHE A 353 -5.45 -3.53 -5.55
N GLY A 354 -4.62 -3.94 -4.60
CA GLY A 354 -5.00 -4.02 -3.18
C GLY A 354 -5.55 -2.70 -2.64
N HIS A 355 -4.93 -1.58 -3.03
CA HIS A 355 -5.47 -0.24 -2.71
C HIS A 355 -6.81 0.05 -3.38
N ALA A 356 -7.02 -0.42 -4.61
CA ALA A 356 -8.32 -0.30 -5.27
C ALA A 356 -9.42 -1.05 -4.51
N LEU A 357 -9.07 -2.15 -3.84
CA LEU A 357 -9.96 -2.89 -2.95
C LEU A 357 -10.12 -2.25 -1.56
N GLY A 358 -9.41 -1.16 -1.28
CA GLY A 358 -9.55 -0.38 -0.04
C GLY A 358 -8.51 -0.68 1.04
N LEU A 359 -7.50 -1.49 0.76
CA LEU A 359 -6.44 -1.78 1.71
C LEU A 359 -5.46 -0.60 1.82
N PRO A 360 -4.95 -0.29 3.01
CA PRO A 360 -3.89 0.69 3.21
C PRO A 360 -2.50 0.06 2.99
N ASP A 361 -1.47 0.93 2.93
CA ASP A 361 -0.09 0.51 3.14
C ASP A 361 0.12 0.03 4.57
N PHE A 362 0.79 -1.11 4.74
CA PHE A 362 1.25 -1.60 6.03
C PHE A 362 2.77 -1.52 6.20
N TYR A 363 3.47 -0.87 5.26
CA TYR A 363 4.81 -0.35 5.51
C TYR A 363 4.73 1.06 6.09
N ASP A 364 5.83 1.54 6.66
CA ASP A 364 5.92 2.90 7.17
C ASP A 364 6.29 3.87 6.04
N THR A 365 5.32 4.65 5.57
CA THR A 365 5.54 5.62 4.47
C THR A 365 6.42 6.81 4.88
N ALA A 366 6.70 6.98 6.18
CA ALA A 366 7.70 7.93 6.68
C ALA A 366 9.11 7.34 6.67
N TYR A 367 9.28 6.07 6.30
CA TYR A 367 10.55 5.37 6.15
C TYR A 367 11.46 5.42 7.40
N ASN A 368 10.88 5.34 8.56
CA ASN A 368 11.61 5.27 9.82
C ASN A 368 11.47 3.93 10.53
N SER A 369 10.70 3.03 9.95
CA SER A 369 10.57 1.62 10.29
C SER A 369 10.18 0.82 9.03
N GLU A 370 10.05 -0.51 9.14
CA GLU A 370 9.67 -1.37 8.01
C GLU A 370 8.17 -1.73 8.01
N GLY A 371 7.40 -1.23 8.99
CA GLY A 371 6.02 -1.66 9.17
C GLY A 371 5.93 -3.16 9.38
N VAL A 372 5.16 -3.88 8.56
CA VAL A 372 5.10 -5.35 8.61
C VAL A 372 6.13 -6.04 7.71
N GLY A 373 7.05 -5.28 7.12
CA GLY A 373 8.15 -5.83 6.32
C GLY A 373 7.67 -6.70 5.15
N ASN A 374 8.34 -7.84 4.95
CA ASN A 374 8.07 -8.74 3.83
C ASN A 374 6.89 -9.70 4.08
N TYR A 375 6.15 -9.55 5.17
CA TYR A 375 5.07 -10.47 5.55
C TYR A 375 3.71 -10.13 4.93
N SER A 376 3.60 -9.05 4.16
CA SER A 376 2.35 -8.65 3.50
C SER A 376 2.58 -8.14 2.09
N MET A 377 1.67 -8.50 1.17
CA MET A 377 1.53 -7.89 -0.15
C MET A 377 1.38 -6.36 -0.03
N MET A 378 0.71 -5.86 1.01
CA MET A 378 0.51 -4.44 1.25
C MET A 378 1.69 -3.75 1.95
N ALA A 379 2.88 -4.40 1.92
CA ALA A 379 4.14 -3.88 2.44
C ALA A 379 5.32 -4.38 1.59
N GLY A 380 6.49 -4.57 2.18
CA GLY A 380 7.69 -5.07 1.50
C GLY A 380 7.52 -6.43 0.81
N GLY A 381 6.50 -7.19 1.18
CA GLY A 381 6.16 -8.48 0.58
C GLY A 381 5.85 -8.42 -0.91
N SER A 382 5.35 -7.29 -1.43
CA SER A 382 5.14 -7.08 -2.87
C SER A 382 6.45 -7.15 -3.69
N TRP A 383 7.59 -6.92 -3.05
CA TRP A 383 8.92 -6.92 -3.68
C TRP A 383 9.68 -8.22 -3.52
N MET A 384 9.05 -9.26 -2.97
CA MET A 384 9.71 -10.55 -2.79
C MET A 384 10.02 -11.21 -4.13
N ARG A 385 11.04 -12.05 -4.13
CA ARG A 385 11.62 -12.63 -5.35
C ARG A 385 11.66 -14.13 -5.24
N TYR A 386 11.38 -14.78 -6.35
CA TYR A 386 11.62 -16.21 -6.46
C TYR A 386 13.11 -16.53 -6.22
N PRO A 387 13.44 -17.60 -5.50
CA PRO A 387 14.82 -17.88 -5.09
C PRO A 387 15.84 -17.94 -6.23
N ASP A 388 15.44 -18.49 -7.37
CA ASP A 388 16.31 -18.68 -8.54
C ASP A 388 16.25 -17.51 -9.54
N ALA A 389 15.49 -16.46 -9.25
CA ALA A 389 15.31 -15.30 -10.13
C ALA A 389 15.45 -13.99 -9.36
N LEU A 390 16.61 -13.80 -8.74
CA LEU A 390 16.88 -12.74 -7.76
C LEU A 390 16.99 -11.34 -8.36
N GLN A 391 17.13 -11.22 -9.68
CA GLN A 391 17.26 -9.94 -10.36
C GLN A 391 15.92 -9.21 -10.54
N TYR A 392 14.79 -9.90 -10.36
CA TYR A 392 13.47 -9.32 -10.61
C TYR A 392 12.67 -9.16 -9.32
N ASN A 393 12.66 -7.96 -8.77
CA ASN A 393 11.83 -7.61 -7.61
C ASN A 393 10.34 -7.79 -7.93
N GLY A 394 9.60 -8.42 -7.04
CA GLY A 394 8.16 -8.59 -7.18
C GLY A 394 7.71 -9.75 -8.07
N ASN A 395 8.62 -10.64 -8.48
CA ASN A 395 8.25 -11.80 -9.28
C ASN A 395 7.66 -12.97 -8.46
N SER A 396 7.75 -12.92 -7.14
CA SER A 396 7.09 -13.84 -6.22
C SER A 396 6.72 -13.09 -4.94
N PRO A 397 5.71 -12.21 -5.01
CA PRO A 397 5.26 -11.48 -3.83
C PRO A 397 4.70 -12.44 -2.78
N THR A 398 4.70 -12.04 -1.52
CA THR A 398 4.06 -12.81 -0.46
C THR A 398 2.53 -12.67 -0.51
N HIS A 399 1.83 -13.47 0.26
CA HIS A 399 0.39 -13.35 0.44
C HIS A 399 0.01 -11.97 1.01
N PHE A 400 -1.25 -11.61 0.86
CA PHE A 400 -1.85 -10.59 1.72
C PHE A 400 -1.81 -11.05 3.17
N ASP A 401 -1.60 -10.11 4.09
CA ASP A 401 -1.64 -10.38 5.53
C ASP A 401 -3.03 -10.83 5.99
N PRO A 402 -3.13 -11.50 7.15
CA PRO A 402 -4.40 -12.05 7.59
C PRO A 402 -5.46 -10.99 7.94
N PHE A 403 -5.07 -9.77 8.33
CA PHE A 403 -6.02 -8.67 8.49
C PHE A 403 -6.64 -8.29 7.14
N SER A 404 -5.82 -8.13 6.10
CA SER A 404 -6.28 -7.83 4.73
C SER A 404 -7.25 -8.90 4.22
N LYS A 405 -6.95 -10.19 4.46
CA LYS A 405 -7.83 -11.31 4.10
C LYS A 405 -9.19 -11.26 4.82
N ILE A 406 -9.19 -10.92 6.12
CA ILE A 406 -10.42 -10.73 6.89
C ILE A 406 -11.19 -9.51 6.37
N PHE A 407 -10.50 -8.39 6.13
CA PHE A 407 -11.07 -7.14 5.63
C PHE A 407 -11.80 -7.33 4.31
N LEU A 408 -11.25 -8.14 3.40
CA LEU A 408 -11.81 -8.44 2.08
C LEU A 408 -12.83 -9.60 2.07
N GLY A 409 -13.15 -10.18 3.23
CA GLY A 409 -14.11 -11.28 3.33
C GLY A 409 -13.57 -12.62 2.78
N TRP A 410 -12.26 -12.73 2.62
CA TRP A 410 -11.64 -13.93 2.05
C TRP A 410 -11.57 -15.07 3.06
N VAL A 411 -11.49 -14.76 4.35
CA VAL A 411 -11.39 -15.77 5.42
C VAL A 411 -12.42 -15.56 6.51
N ASN A 412 -12.82 -16.68 7.10
CA ASN A 412 -13.60 -16.78 8.33
C ASN A 412 -12.67 -17.32 9.43
N PRO A 413 -12.03 -16.46 10.24
CA PRO A 413 -11.05 -16.94 11.21
C PRO A 413 -11.69 -17.86 12.26
N ILE A 414 -10.94 -18.86 12.72
CA ILE A 414 -11.31 -19.65 13.89
C ILE A 414 -11.23 -18.73 15.11
N GLU A 415 -12.36 -18.29 15.62
CA GLU A 415 -12.40 -17.47 16.84
C GLU A 415 -12.26 -18.33 18.09
N VAL A 416 -11.23 -18.04 18.91
CA VAL A 416 -11.10 -18.62 20.24
C VAL A 416 -11.51 -17.56 21.27
N LYS A 417 -12.48 -17.91 22.13
CA LYS A 417 -13.10 -16.99 23.11
C LYS A 417 -12.68 -17.34 24.54
N PRO A 418 -12.79 -16.40 25.48
CA PRO A 418 -12.39 -16.63 26.89
C PRO A 418 -13.03 -17.83 27.56
N ASP A 419 -14.26 -18.20 27.18
CA ASP A 419 -15.01 -19.30 27.78
C ASP A 419 -14.84 -20.65 27.08
N ASP A 420 -14.11 -20.71 25.96
CA ASP A 420 -13.93 -21.94 25.18
C ASP A 420 -12.97 -22.94 25.84
N GLY A 421 -12.25 -22.52 26.89
CA GLY A 421 -11.18 -23.31 27.49
C GLY A 421 -9.96 -23.44 26.56
N VAL A 422 -9.21 -24.52 26.73
CA VAL A 422 -8.01 -24.77 25.91
C VAL A 422 -8.42 -25.41 24.57
N GLN A 423 -8.18 -24.71 23.47
CA GLN A 423 -8.42 -25.19 22.12
C GLN A 423 -7.12 -25.69 21.52
N LYS A 424 -7.07 -26.97 21.12
CA LYS A 424 -5.95 -27.53 20.35
C LYS A 424 -6.32 -27.47 18.86
N ILE A 425 -5.64 -26.61 18.12
CA ILE A 425 -5.91 -26.34 16.71
C ILE A 425 -4.69 -26.71 15.87
N THR A 426 -4.93 -27.27 14.70
CA THR A 426 -3.88 -27.52 13.68
C THR A 426 -4.16 -26.60 12.50
N LEU A 427 -3.19 -25.76 12.17
CA LEU A 427 -3.22 -24.82 11.06
C LEU A 427 -2.44 -25.41 9.88
N PRO A 428 -3.05 -25.66 8.72
CA PRO A 428 -2.31 -25.92 7.50
C PRO A 428 -1.46 -24.71 7.13
N SER A 429 -0.51 -24.88 6.19
CA SER A 429 0.15 -23.72 5.57
C SER A 429 -0.87 -22.83 4.87
N ILE A 430 -0.68 -21.52 4.91
CA ILE A 430 -1.67 -20.56 4.35
C ILE A 430 -1.91 -20.72 2.85
N ASP A 431 -0.97 -21.29 2.10
CA ASP A 431 -1.13 -21.65 0.68
C ASP A 431 -1.88 -22.97 0.46
N GLN A 432 -2.08 -23.76 1.51
CA GLN A 432 -2.83 -25.03 1.51
C GLN A 432 -4.11 -24.97 2.36
N ALA A 433 -4.38 -23.82 2.95
CA ALA A 433 -5.55 -23.63 3.79
C ALA A 433 -6.83 -23.44 2.97
N ASP A 434 -7.95 -23.64 3.65
CA ASP A 434 -9.26 -23.18 3.21
C ASP A 434 -9.63 -21.87 3.95
N ASP A 435 -10.71 -21.26 3.56
CA ASP A 435 -11.17 -19.98 4.10
C ASP A 435 -11.60 -20.01 5.58
N ASP A 436 -11.71 -21.18 6.20
CA ASP A 436 -12.18 -21.37 7.58
C ASP A 436 -11.19 -22.11 8.49
N ASN A 437 -9.99 -22.48 8.00
CA ASN A 437 -9.04 -23.29 8.77
C ASN A 437 -7.61 -22.74 8.83
N GLY A 438 -7.30 -21.65 8.09
CA GLY A 438 -5.94 -21.12 7.96
C GLY A 438 -5.55 -20.13 9.06
N ILE A 439 -6.50 -19.56 9.80
CA ILE A 439 -6.26 -18.42 10.70
C ILE A 439 -7.01 -18.60 12.01
N VAL A 440 -6.30 -18.37 13.13
CA VAL A 440 -6.91 -18.23 14.48
C VAL A 440 -6.95 -16.77 14.87
N LYS A 441 -8.10 -16.28 15.36
CA LYS A 441 -8.29 -14.93 15.90
C LYS A 441 -8.66 -15.00 17.39
N MET A 442 -7.99 -14.15 18.18
CA MET A 442 -8.23 -14.03 19.63
C MET A 442 -8.36 -12.56 20.02
N ALA A 443 -9.57 -12.13 20.36
CA ALA A 443 -9.85 -10.74 20.74
C ALA A 443 -9.28 -10.42 22.15
N VAL A 444 -8.73 -9.22 22.30
CA VAL A 444 -8.29 -8.73 23.61
C VAL A 444 -9.52 -8.43 24.46
N PRO A 445 -9.67 -9.06 25.64
CA PRO A 445 -10.83 -8.83 26.50
C PRO A 445 -10.98 -7.36 26.89
N GLY A 446 -12.16 -6.80 26.70
CA GLY A 446 -12.48 -5.40 26.99
C GLY A 446 -12.17 -4.41 25.87
N SER A 447 -11.64 -4.84 24.75
CA SER A 447 -11.43 -4.00 23.56
C SER A 447 -12.67 -3.87 22.66
N ASN A 448 -13.76 -4.49 23.03
CA ASN A 448 -14.95 -4.58 22.16
C ASN A 448 -14.70 -5.27 20.80
N GLY A 449 -13.64 -6.07 20.72
CA GLY A 449 -13.22 -6.77 19.51
C GLY A 449 -12.41 -5.93 18.52
N THR A 450 -12.11 -4.66 18.85
CA THR A 450 -11.30 -3.77 17.99
C THR A 450 -9.79 -4.04 18.10
N GLU A 451 -9.35 -4.67 19.18
CA GLU A 451 -7.96 -5.12 19.36
C GLU A 451 -7.93 -6.64 19.48
N TYR A 452 -7.05 -7.30 18.70
CA TYR A 452 -6.96 -8.75 18.70
C TYR A 452 -5.60 -9.24 18.17
N PHE A 453 -5.35 -10.51 18.40
CA PHE A 453 -4.23 -11.24 17.82
C PHE A 453 -4.72 -12.22 16.78
N ILE A 454 -3.91 -12.37 15.73
CA ILE A 454 -4.13 -13.35 14.66
C ILE A 454 -2.90 -14.27 14.59
N PHE A 455 -3.15 -15.54 14.30
CA PHE A 455 -2.11 -16.56 14.17
C PHE A 455 -2.35 -17.35 12.88
N GLU A 456 -1.29 -17.51 12.09
CA GLU A 456 -1.30 -18.27 10.85
C GLU A 456 -0.01 -19.07 10.70
N ASN A 457 -0.06 -20.12 9.89
CA ASN A 457 1.11 -20.93 9.56
C ASN A 457 1.65 -20.53 8.20
N VAL A 458 2.81 -19.92 8.16
CA VAL A 458 3.50 -19.45 6.95
C VAL A 458 4.64 -20.41 6.62
N GLN A 459 4.58 -21.01 5.44
CA GLN A 459 5.62 -21.87 4.89
C GLN A 459 6.24 -21.23 3.64
N GLN A 460 7.41 -21.72 3.22
CA GLN A 460 8.12 -21.25 2.03
C GLN A 460 7.58 -21.96 0.78
N SER A 461 6.29 -21.89 0.54
CA SER A 461 5.56 -22.53 -0.54
C SER A 461 4.61 -21.54 -1.23
N GLY A 462 4.02 -21.92 -2.36
CA GLY A 462 3.14 -21.06 -3.12
C GLY A 462 3.79 -19.72 -3.46
N PHE A 463 3.08 -18.64 -3.29
CA PHE A 463 3.63 -17.28 -3.45
C PHE A 463 4.62 -16.90 -2.37
N ASN A 464 4.62 -17.55 -1.19
CA ASN A 464 5.57 -17.28 -0.11
C ASN A 464 6.98 -17.90 -0.32
N GLN A 465 7.25 -18.52 -1.46
CA GLN A 465 8.59 -19.09 -1.75
C GLN A 465 9.70 -18.04 -1.65
N GLY A 466 9.41 -16.78 -1.93
CA GLY A 466 10.35 -15.68 -1.78
C GLY A 466 10.89 -15.49 -0.37
N LEU A 467 10.17 -15.94 0.66
CA LEU A 467 10.61 -15.84 2.07
C LEU A 467 11.87 -16.66 2.38
N ILE A 468 12.24 -17.63 1.54
CA ILE A 468 13.50 -18.38 1.68
C ILE A 468 14.73 -17.45 1.73
N ARG A 469 14.60 -16.26 1.15
CA ARG A 469 15.66 -15.24 1.16
C ARG A 469 15.90 -14.64 2.55
N GLN A 470 14.94 -14.76 3.45
CA GLN A 470 15.09 -14.38 4.86
C GLN A 470 15.82 -15.46 5.69
N GLY A 471 16.15 -16.58 5.07
CA GLY A 471 16.83 -17.74 5.63
C GLY A 471 16.05 -19.02 5.37
N GLY A 472 16.72 -20.15 5.30
CA GLY A 472 16.07 -21.45 5.06
C GLY A 472 15.06 -21.83 6.14
N ASP A 473 15.14 -21.23 7.34
CA ASP A 473 14.23 -21.45 8.46
C ASP A 473 13.16 -20.34 8.59
N ALA A 474 13.00 -19.48 7.59
CA ALA A 474 11.98 -18.42 7.58
C ALA A 474 10.58 -18.99 7.27
N HIS A 475 10.10 -19.87 8.12
CA HIS A 475 8.77 -20.49 8.11
C HIS A 475 8.32 -20.77 9.54
N GLY A 476 7.04 -20.99 9.78
CA GLY A 476 6.51 -21.33 11.09
C GLY A 476 5.23 -20.59 11.45
N LEU A 477 4.87 -20.58 12.73
CA LEU A 477 3.73 -19.80 13.20
C LEU A 477 4.10 -18.32 13.22
N VAL A 478 3.30 -17.49 12.54
CA VAL A 478 3.37 -16.03 12.60
C VAL A 478 2.23 -15.53 13.47
N ALA A 479 2.56 -14.62 14.38
CA ALA A 479 1.61 -13.97 15.24
C ALA A 479 1.50 -12.48 14.87
N TRP A 480 0.28 -11.97 14.76
CA TRP A 480 -0.03 -10.60 14.41
C TRP A 480 -0.79 -9.91 15.53
N HIS A 481 -0.49 -8.66 15.76
CA HIS A 481 -1.30 -7.78 16.58
C HIS A 481 -2.04 -6.79 15.70
N VAL A 482 -3.34 -6.63 15.92
CA VAL A 482 -4.22 -5.72 15.19
C VAL A 482 -4.90 -4.78 16.15
N ASP A 483 -4.89 -3.48 15.82
CA ASP A 483 -5.72 -2.46 16.46
C ASP A 483 -6.55 -1.72 15.41
N GLU A 484 -7.83 -2.12 15.29
CA GLU A 484 -8.75 -1.52 14.32
C GLU A 484 -9.02 -0.05 14.60
N ASN A 485 -8.87 0.42 15.84
CA ASN A 485 -9.03 1.85 16.13
C ASN A 485 -8.00 2.69 15.36
N ILE A 486 -6.77 2.18 15.19
CA ILE A 486 -5.72 2.86 14.44
C ILE A 486 -5.98 2.71 12.93
N ILE A 487 -6.33 1.51 12.47
CA ILE A 487 -6.62 1.28 11.05
C ILE A 487 -7.84 2.07 10.60
N ASN A 488 -8.86 2.21 11.45
CA ASN A 488 -10.05 3.01 11.15
C ASN A 488 -9.73 4.50 10.94
N LEU A 489 -8.69 5.03 11.58
CA LEU A 489 -8.23 6.40 11.32
C LEU A 489 -7.77 6.61 9.88
N TYR A 490 -7.29 5.57 9.22
CA TYR A 490 -7.00 5.60 7.81
C TYR A 490 -8.26 5.82 6.97
N GLN A 491 -9.34 5.08 7.25
CA GLN A 491 -10.61 5.22 6.53
C GLN A 491 -11.33 6.54 6.81
N THR A 492 -11.16 7.09 8.02
CA THR A 492 -11.92 8.27 8.48
C THR A 492 -11.13 9.57 8.41
N ALA A 493 -9.81 9.51 8.43
CA ALA A 493 -8.94 10.68 8.55
C ALA A 493 -7.67 10.60 7.67
N GLY A 494 -7.56 9.61 6.78
CA GLY A 494 -6.40 9.42 5.91
C GLY A 494 -5.09 9.10 6.67
N PHE A 495 -5.20 8.69 7.93
CA PHE A 495 -4.04 8.37 8.75
C PHE A 495 -3.42 7.03 8.35
N ARG A 496 -2.10 6.99 8.14
CA ARG A 496 -1.42 5.77 7.73
C ARG A 496 -1.20 4.83 8.92
N PRO A 497 -1.70 3.58 8.89
CA PRO A 497 -1.75 2.71 10.07
C PRO A 497 -0.41 2.42 10.73
N ASN A 498 0.67 2.38 9.94
CA ASN A 498 2.00 2.01 10.40
C ASN A 498 3.03 3.15 10.34
N ASN A 499 2.59 4.39 10.09
CA ASN A 499 3.43 5.58 10.18
C ASN A 499 3.59 6.08 11.62
N VAL A 500 3.60 5.21 12.58
CA VAL A 500 3.85 5.59 13.95
C VAL A 500 5.33 5.86 14.09
N ALA A 501 5.65 7.07 14.56
CA ALA A 501 7.04 7.41 14.87
C ALA A 501 7.66 6.28 15.69
N ASN A 502 8.74 5.80 15.21
CA ASN A 502 9.40 4.60 15.66
C ASN A 502 9.68 4.64 17.16
N TRP A 503 8.71 4.23 17.94
CA TRP A 503 8.76 4.24 19.40
C TRP A 503 9.86 3.34 19.95
N MET A 504 10.33 2.35 19.18
CA MET A 504 11.43 1.47 19.49
C MET A 504 12.78 1.95 18.98
N ASN A 505 12.79 2.77 17.96
CA ASN A 505 14.02 3.26 17.37
C ASN A 505 14.47 4.57 18.02
N LYS A 506 15.50 4.55 18.79
CA LYS A 506 16.10 5.74 19.44
C LYS A 506 16.63 6.81 18.47
N ARG A 507 16.48 6.61 17.15
CA ARG A 507 16.82 7.62 16.14
C ARG A 507 15.92 8.86 16.22
N PHE A 508 14.68 8.67 16.63
CA PHE A 508 13.73 9.75 16.82
C PHE A 508 13.44 9.90 18.30
N GLN A 509 13.41 11.11 18.77
CA GLN A 509 13.25 11.39 20.20
C GLN A 509 11.91 10.81 20.71
N HIS A 510 11.93 10.24 21.89
CA HIS A 510 10.91 9.46 22.58
C HIS A 510 9.49 10.06 22.70
N ASN A 511 9.20 11.19 22.09
CA ASN A 511 7.96 11.94 22.26
C ASN A 511 7.14 12.09 20.98
N GLN A 512 7.46 11.34 19.93
CA GLN A 512 6.73 11.43 18.67
C GLN A 512 5.64 10.35 18.63
N SER A 513 4.56 10.60 19.33
CA SER A 513 3.28 9.99 19.00
C SER A 513 2.67 10.77 17.84
N GLN A 514 2.16 10.11 16.83
CA GLN A 514 1.35 10.78 15.82
C GLN A 514 -0.02 11.12 16.42
N THR A 515 -0.53 12.28 16.03
CA THR A 515 -1.87 12.69 16.40
C THR A 515 -2.71 12.78 15.13
N ALA A 516 -3.73 11.94 15.04
CA ALA A 516 -4.69 11.99 13.94
C ALA A 516 -5.46 13.32 13.91
N SER A 517 -6.10 13.64 12.77
CA SER A 517 -6.84 14.88 12.58
C SER A 517 -7.97 15.10 13.59
N ASP A 518 -8.55 14.03 14.13
CA ASP A 518 -9.53 14.05 15.20
C ASP A 518 -8.93 14.26 16.61
N GLY A 519 -7.59 14.32 16.71
CA GLY A 519 -6.84 14.49 17.94
C GLY A 519 -6.50 13.18 18.66
N THR A 520 -6.71 12.01 18.04
CA THR A 520 -6.31 10.70 18.59
C THR A 520 -4.79 10.58 18.54
N VAL A 521 -4.19 10.19 19.66
CA VAL A 521 -2.75 9.96 19.78
C VAL A 521 -2.46 8.49 19.51
N VAL A 522 -1.65 8.22 18.47
CA VAL A 522 -1.26 6.87 18.05
C VAL A 522 0.16 6.58 18.54
N THR A 523 0.35 5.47 19.23
CA THR A 523 1.62 5.10 19.88
C THR A 523 2.19 3.77 19.41
N HIS A 524 1.48 3.04 18.54
CA HIS A 524 1.87 1.74 18.01
C HIS A 524 1.22 1.51 16.64
N TYR A 525 1.64 0.48 15.92
CA TYR A 525 1.09 0.14 14.62
C TYR A 525 -0.37 -0.33 14.69
N GLY A 526 -1.13 -0.04 13.64
CA GLY A 526 -2.44 -0.65 13.44
C GLY A 526 -2.34 -2.16 13.15
N LEU A 527 -1.29 -2.56 12.44
CA LEU A 527 -0.96 -3.96 12.16
C LEU A 527 0.52 -4.20 12.43
N SER A 528 0.88 -5.17 13.26
CA SER A 528 2.27 -5.52 13.54
C SER A 528 2.51 -7.02 13.61
N VAL A 529 3.70 -7.45 13.23
CA VAL A 529 4.19 -8.82 13.41
C VAL A 529 4.85 -8.93 14.78
N LEU A 530 4.44 -9.92 15.58
CA LEU A 530 5.15 -10.29 16.79
C LEU A 530 6.36 -11.14 16.43
N GLN A 531 7.53 -10.53 16.40
CA GLN A 531 8.77 -11.21 16.05
C GLN A 531 9.19 -12.15 17.19
N ALA A 532 9.28 -13.47 16.89
CA ALA A 532 9.47 -14.51 17.91
C ALA A 532 10.77 -14.36 18.70
N ASP A 533 11.81 -13.81 18.10
CA ASP A 533 13.08 -13.55 18.76
C ASP A 533 13.09 -12.30 19.66
N GLY A 534 12.03 -11.48 19.59
CA GLY A 534 11.85 -10.28 20.41
C GLY A 534 12.86 -9.17 20.15
N LYS A 535 13.48 -9.14 18.97
CA LYS A 535 14.43 -8.08 18.61
C LYS A 535 13.75 -6.81 18.14
N TYR A 536 12.56 -6.91 17.60
CA TYR A 536 11.80 -5.79 17.00
C TYR A 536 12.59 -5.12 15.87
N ASP A 537 13.14 -5.93 14.98
CA ASP A 537 13.99 -5.47 13.89
C ASP A 537 13.20 -4.69 12.84
N LEU A 538 11.92 -5.02 12.63
CA LEU A 538 10.99 -4.29 11.77
C LEU A 538 10.78 -2.86 12.28
N GLU A 539 10.40 -2.71 13.55
CA GLU A 539 10.16 -1.42 14.18
C GLU A 539 11.45 -0.60 14.33
N LYS A 540 12.59 -1.24 14.46
CA LYS A 540 13.89 -0.58 14.57
C LYS A 540 14.54 -0.24 13.24
N TYR A 541 13.89 -0.59 12.14
CA TYR A 541 14.42 -0.38 10.80
C TYR A 541 15.78 -1.07 10.59
N VAL A 542 15.90 -2.34 11.02
CA VAL A 542 17.12 -3.16 10.93
C VAL A 542 17.08 -4.06 9.72
N ASN A 543 15.96 -4.80 9.56
CA ASN A 543 15.70 -5.68 8.43
C ASN A 543 14.17 -5.73 8.16
N ARG A 544 13.77 -6.35 7.05
CA ARG A 544 12.37 -6.51 6.62
C ARG A 544 11.75 -7.84 7.02
N GLY A 545 12.35 -8.51 7.96
CA GLY A 545 11.99 -9.82 8.44
C GLY A 545 13.13 -10.83 8.26
N ASP A 546 13.23 -11.76 9.18
CA ASP A 546 14.22 -12.85 9.14
C ASP A 546 13.65 -14.15 9.75
N ALA A 547 14.46 -15.21 9.74
CA ALA A 547 14.07 -16.52 10.27
C ALA A 547 13.76 -16.51 11.78
N GLY A 548 14.25 -15.50 12.51
CA GLY A 548 14.01 -15.35 13.95
C GLY A 548 12.61 -14.85 14.29
N ASP A 549 11.86 -14.35 13.32
CA ASP A 549 10.52 -13.80 13.53
C ASP A 549 9.44 -14.88 13.69
N PHE A 550 9.73 -16.12 13.29
CA PHE A 550 8.77 -17.23 13.28
C PHE A 550 8.83 -18.04 14.58
N PHE A 551 7.66 -18.32 15.17
CA PHE A 551 7.55 -19.24 16.30
C PHE A 551 7.71 -20.69 15.84
N LYS A 552 8.58 -21.43 16.51
CA LYS A 552 8.97 -22.80 16.20
C LYS A 552 8.41 -23.81 17.21
N SER A 553 8.59 -25.08 16.90
CA SER A 553 8.26 -26.17 17.84
C SER A 553 8.92 -25.96 19.19
N GLY A 554 8.12 -25.92 20.24
CA GLY A 554 8.54 -25.69 21.63
C GLY A 554 8.47 -24.24 22.10
N ASP A 555 8.26 -23.28 21.21
CA ASP A 555 7.99 -21.89 21.57
C ASP A 555 6.62 -21.71 22.20
N LYS A 556 6.45 -20.56 22.85
CA LYS A 556 5.18 -20.15 23.45
C LYS A 556 5.04 -18.64 23.47
N ILE A 557 3.80 -18.16 23.40
CA ILE A 557 3.44 -16.76 23.54
C ILE A 557 2.56 -16.63 24.77
N THR A 558 2.88 -15.67 25.64
CA THR A 558 2.17 -15.42 26.89
C THR A 558 1.84 -13.94 27.07
N PRO A 559 0.86 -13.56 27.90
CA PRO A 559 0.37 -12.18 27.93
C PRO A 559 1.38 -11.12 28.38
N VAL A 560 2.30 -11.46 29.27
CA VAL A 560 3.16 -10.46 29.95
C VAL A 560 4.57 -10.95 30.28
N SER A 561 5.11 -11.89 29.53
CA SER A 561 6.46 -12.40 29.84
C SER A 561 7.43 -12.26 28.68
N GLY A 562 8.59 -11.67 28.95
CA GLY A 562 9.67 -11.51 27.97
C GLY A 562 9.44 -10.32 27.02
N ASN A 563 10.21 -10.31 25.93
CA ASN A 563 10.12 -9.29 24.89
C ASN A 563 8.96 -9.56 23.89
N VAL A 564 8.46 -10.79 23.86
CA VAL A 564 7.38 -11.22 22.96
C VAL A 564 6.19 -11.66 23.78
N HIS A 565 5.08 -10.96 23.63
CA HIS A 565 3.89 -11.20 24.43
C HIS A 565 2.62 -10.74 23.72
N THR A 566 1.49 -11.28 24.13
CA THR A 566 0.15 -10.87 23.71
C THR A 566 -0.44 -9.80 24.62
N GLY A 567 0.36 -8.98 25.27
CA GLY A 567 -0.13 -7.86 26.08
C GLY A 567 -0.90 -6.84 25.23
N SER A 568 -1.98 -6.30 25.81
CA SER A 568 -2.82 -5.31 25.13
C SER A 568 -2.11 -3.96 25.01
N TYR A 569 -2.05 -3.43 23.81
CA TYR A 569 -1.57 -2.06 23.55
C TYR A 569 -2.63 -1.02 23.86
N TYR A 570 -3.88 -1.36 23.79
CA TYR A 570 -4.99 -0.48 24.06
C TYR A 570 -4.90 0.18 25.45
N PHE A 571 -4.48 -0.58 26.46
CA PHE A 571 -4.27 -0.08 27.81
C PHE A 571 -2.89 0.51 28.05
N TRP A 572 -2.07 0.62 27.00
CA TRP A 572 -0.74 1.17 27.11
C TRP A 572 -0.76 2.69 27.25
N LYS A 573 -0.35 3.18 28.40
CA LYS A 573 -0.46 4.60 28.77
C LYS A 573 0.74 5.46 28.31
N GLY A 574 1.51 5.01 27.34
CA GLY A 574 2.62 5.75 26.80
C GLY A 574 3.90 4.93 26.70
N TYR A 575 4.91 5.52 26.11
CA TYR A 575 6.21 4.90 25.89
C TYR A 575 6.84 4.39 27.20
N GLY A 576 7.29 3.15 27.20
CA GLY A 576 7.91 2.49 28.35
C GLY A 576 6.93 1.95 29.39
N SER A 577 5.62 2.06 29.16
CA SER A 577 4.61 1.41 29.98
C SER A 577 4.55 -0.09 29.66
N THR A 578 4.24 -0.91 30.66
CA THR A 578 4.00 -2.33 30.43
C THR A 578 2.59 -2.50 29.84
N PRO A 579 2.44 -3.21 28.70
CA PRO A 579 1.12 -3.55 28.15
C PRO A 579 0.26 -4.29 29.16
N ALA A 580 -1.03 -4.11 29.07
CA ALA A 580 -1.96 -4.82 29.95
C ALA A 580 -2.03 -6.32 29.60
N ASP A 581 -2.26 -7.14 30.62
CA ASP A 581 -2.42 -8.58 30.48
C ASP A 581 -3.71 -8.90 29.68
N SER A 582 -3.57 -9.40 28.46
CA SER A 582 -4.68 -9.82 27.62
C SER A 582 -5.29 -11.16 28.03
N GLY A 583 -4.58 -11.93 28.84
CA GLY A 583 -4.92 -13.32 29.14
C GLY A 583 -4.71 -14.32 27.99
N ILE A 584 -4.26 -13.89 26.82
CA ILE A 584 -4.11 -14.74 25.62
C ILE A 584 -2.81 -15.54 25.69
N HIS A 585 -2.94 -16.86 25.54
CA HIS A 585 -1.80 -17.80 25.50
C HIS A 585 -1.83 -18.62 24.22
N VAL A 586 -0.65 -18.83 23.64
CA VAL A 586 -0.39 -19.83 22.61
C VAL A 586 0.78 -20.68 23.06
N THR A 587 0.55 -21.98 23.25
CA THR A 587 1.55 -22.91 23.81
C THR A 587 1.56 -24.23 23.08
N ASP A 588 2.53 -25.08 23.41
CA ASP A 588 2.67 -26.41 22.80
C ASP A 588 2.68 -26.33 21.26
N ILE A 589 3.38 -25.34 20.73
CA ILE A 589 3.57 -25.17 19.29
C ILE A 589 4.39 -26.34 18.78
N VAL A 590 3.88 -27.04 17.77
CA VAL A 590 4.52 -28.18 17.12
C VAL A 590 4.32 -28.06 15.62
N GLU A 591 5.40 -27.99 14.88
CA GLU A 591 5.40 -28.15 13.43
C GLU A 591 5.42 -29.63 13.10
N ASN A 592 4.42 -30.06 12.33
CA ASN A 592 4.22 -31.46 11.96
C ASN A 592 5.03 -31.80 10.68
N GLU A 593 5.19 -33.09 10.38
CA GLU A 593 5.96 -33.57 9.22
C GLU A 593 5.38 -33.10 7.87
N ASP A 594 4.09 -32.77 7.82
CA ASP A 594 3.40 -32.24 6.62
C ASP A 594 3.47 -30.71 6.51
N GLY A 595 4.20 -30.04 7.39
CA GLY A 595 4.32 -28.59 7.43
C GLY A 595 3.16 -27.88 8.13
N SER A 596 2.12 -28.59 8.57
CA SER A 596 1.07 -28.00 9.41
C SER A 596 1.59 -27.68 10.81
N ILE A 597 0.97 -26.73 11.50
CA ILE A 597 1.34 -26.36 12.86
C ILE A 597 0.18 -26.61 13.82
N THR A 598 0.45 -27.42 14.83
CA THR A 598 -0.48 -27.65 15.94
C THR A 598 -0.08 -26.81 17.14
N ALA A 599 -1.01 -26.08 17.74
CA ALA A 599 -0.79 -25.34 18.98
C ALA A 599 -2.03 -25.34 19.88
N LYS A 600 -1.84 -24.95 21.15
CA LYS A 600 -2.94 -24.71 22.10
C LYS A 600 -3.16 -23.21 22.24
N PHE A 601 -4.39 -22.81 22.01
CA PHE A 601 -4.89 -21.43 22.13
C PHE A 601 -5.88 -21.36 23.27
N TYR A 602 -5.69 -20.42 24.20
CA TYR A 602 -6.59 -20.28 25.36
C TYR A 602 -6.38 -18.93 26.06
N TYR A 603 -7.38 -18.56 26.86
CA TYR A 603 -7.26 -17.43 27.79
C TYR A 603 -6.96 -17.93 29.21
N SER A 604 -6.14 -17.18 29.96
CA SER A 604 -5.96 -17.45 31.38
C SER A 604 -7.30 -17.30 32.08
N THR A 605 -7.72 -18.30 32.83
CA THR A 605 -8.90 -18.19 33.70
C THR A 605 -8.62 -17.20 34.80
N ASN A 606 -9.49 -16.19 34.94
CA ASN A 606 -9.41 -15.19 36.01
C ASN A 606 -9.71 -15.75 37.42
N GLU A 607 -9.56 -17.04 37.64
CA GLU A 607 -9.85 -17.65 38.95
C GLU A 607 -8.86 -17.24 40.08
N GLY A 608 -7.78 -16.52 39.74
CA GLY A 608 -6.75 -16.07 40.69
C GLY A 608 -6.85 -14.62 41.18
N LYS A 609 -7.66 -13.77 40.58
CA LYS A 609 -7.70 -12.31 40.88
C LYS A 609 -8.92 -11.84 41.71
N LYS A 610 -9.65 -12.73 42.35
CA LYS A 610 -10.59 -12.35 43.42
C LYS A 610 -9.84 -12.45 44.75
N LYS A 611 -9.10 -11.44 45.08
CA LYS A 611 -8.78 -11.05 46.47
C LYS A 611 -8.52 -9.56 46.53
#